data_2b7f966a6cd22a386aeeadb9436e2b9e
#
_entry.id   2b7f966a6cd22a386aeeadb9436e2b9e
#
_cell.length_a   1.000
_cell.length_b   1.000
_cell.length_c   1.000
_cell.angle_alpha   90.00
_cell.angle_beta   90.00
_cell.angle_gamma   90.00
#
_symmetry.space_group_name_H-M   'P 1'
#
loop_
_entity.id
_entity.type
_entity.pdbx_description
1 polymer ?
#
loop_
_entity_poly.entity_id
_entity_poly.type
_entity_poly.pdbx_seq_one_letter_code
_entity_poly.pdbx_strand_id
1 'polypeptide(L)'
;MSMMSGLFLVSERSEGGEPVKLIFDTDMGNDIDDALALGVIHALQTRKECELICVTSSKDNPFSSQFCDLVNTFYGRGAIPVGAVVNGKTPEAGKYTQGPVEATDEGKVRYPRTHDVYPEAVSLLRKTLAAQPDQSVAIVTVGFSTNIARLLDSPGDEASPLKGIDLVKQKVRLLSIMAGMFTAEGRHKEYNVYIDIDAAKKVYADWPTPIVASGFEIGLAIEYPASSISMDFNYVAHHPLSEAYPLYIKFPYDRPTWDLTSVLYAVRPDHGYFGISKPGLISVDDQMVTQFAESEGGRDRYLTVTPEQIVRVKEALIQLASQPPCTR
;
A
#
# COMPACT_ATOMS: atom_id res chain seq x y z
N MET A 1 21.68 51.61 34.53
CA MET A 1 21.00 50.33 34.70
C MET A 1 20.07 50.16 33.50
N SER A 2 20.52 49.47 32.52
CA SER A 2 19.76 49.21 31.28
C SER A 2 19.27 47.77 31.31
N MET A 3 17.96 47.58 31.38
CA MET A 3 17.33 46.24 31.30
C MET A 3 17.24 45.83 29.82
N MET A 4 18.00 44.82 29.45
CA MET A 4 17.84 44.11 28.20
C MET A 4 16.66 43.13 28.33
N SER A 5 15.55 43.45 27.65
CA SER A 5 14.44 42.51 27.43
C SER A 5 14.86 41.48 26.37
N GLY A 6 15.12 40.25 26.79
CA GLY A 6 15.33 39.13 25.90
C GLY A 6 13.99 38.69 25.26
N LEU A 7 13.86 38.90 23.96
CA LEU A 7 12.77 38.31 23.16
C LEU A 7 13.07 36.82 23.00
N PHE A 8 12.31 35.96 23.67
CA PHE A 8 12.26 34.53 23.34
C PHE A 8 11.45 34.39 22.06
N LEU A 9 12.15 34.19 20.96
CA LEU A 9 11.54 33.66 19.73
C LEU A 9 11.11 32.21 20.01
N VAL A 10 9.83 32.02 20.29
CA VAL A 10 9.19 30.70 20.20
C VAL A 10 9.16 30.37 18.72
N SER A 11 10.03 29.48 18.30
CA SER A 11 9.96 28.85 16.99
C SER A 11 8.63 28.08 16.93
N GLU A 12 7.65 28.62 16.23
CA GLU A 12 6.47 27.85 15.80
C GLU A 12 6.98 26.69 14.95
N ARG A 13 6.95 25.47 15.51
CA ARG A 13 7.04 24.25 14.71
C ARG A 13 5.84 24.30 13.78
N SER A 14 6.08 24.40 12.48
CA SER A 14 5.08 24.15 11.46
C SER A 14 4.57 22.72 11.68
N GLU A 15 3.38 22.57 12.24
CA GLU A 15 2.60 21.35 12.21
C GLU A 15 2.23 21.10 10.74
N GLY A 16 2.93 20.18 10.07
CA GLY A 16 2.64 19.74 8.73
C GLY A 16 3.90 19.64 7.86
N GLY A 17 4.64 18.51 7.99
CA GLY A 17 5.61 18.11 6.96
C GLY A 17 4.92 17.99 5.59
N GLU A 18 5.68 18.09 4.49
CA GLU A 18 5.11 17.85 3.16
C GLU A 18 4.43 16.45 3.10
N PRO A 19 3.26 16.35 2.44
CA PRO A 19 2.57 15.07 2.29
C PRO A 19 3.49 14.01 1.67
N VAL A 20 3.44 12.80 2.20
CA VAL A 20 4.22 11.66 1.67
C VAL A 20 3.74 11.34 0.26
N LYS A 21 4.61 11.46 -0.75
CA LYS A 21 4.30 11.00 -2.11
C LYS A 21 4.27 9.47 -2.12
N LEU A 22 3.09 8.89 -2.38
CA LEU A 22 2.82 7.48 -2.24
C LEU A 22 2.52 6.83 -3.59
N ILE A 23 3.19 5.75 -3.89
CA ILE A 23 2.81 4.79 -4.94
C ILE A 23 2.23 3.56 -4.22
N PHE A 24 1.08 3.07 -4.68
CA PHE A 24 0.44 1.88 -4.15
C PHE A 24 0.43 0.77 -5.21
N ASP A 25 1.16 -0.33 -4.96
CA ASP A 25 1.21 -1.53 -5.79
C ASP A 25 0.50 -2.67 -5.06
N THR A 26 -0.54 -3.25 -5.69
CA THR A 26 -1.53 -4.13 -5.05
C THR A 26 -1.86 -5.32 -5.96
N ASP A 27 -2.24 -6.45 -5.41
CA ASP A 27 -2.86 -7.55 -6.15
C ASP A 27 -4.39 -7.59 -5.98
N MET A 28 -4.99 -6.40 -5.96
CA MET A 28 -6.42 -6.11 -5.80
C MET A 28 -7.31 -7.17 -6.43
N GLY A 29 -8.10 -7.86 -5.61
CA GLY A 29 -9.00 -8.93 -6.04
C GLY A 29 -8.63 -10.30 -5.47
N ASN A 30 -7.43 -10.49 -4.95
CA ASN A 30 -7.05 -11.73 -4.27
C ASN A 30 -7.48 -11.72 -2.80
N ASP A 31 -7.26 -10.64 -2.06
CA ASP A 31 -7.78 -10.43 -0.73
C ASP A 31 -8.54 -9.10 -0.63
N ILE A 32 -9.45 -8.97 0.33
CA ILE A 32 -10.28 -7.77 0.47
C ILE A 32 -9.59 -6.64 1.24
N ASP A 33 -8.54 -6.92 1.97
CA ASP A 33 -7.79 -5.90 2.70
C ASP A 33 -7.02 -4.95 1.78
N ASP A 34 -6.65 -5.35 0.55
CA ASP A 34 -6.22 -4.44 -0.53
C ASP A 34 -7.19 -3.26 -0.70
N ALA A 35 -8.49 -3.57 -0.76
CA ALA A 35 -9.52 -2.55 -0.95
C ALA A 35 -9.61 -1.60 0.25
N LEU A 36 -9.57 -2.14 1.47
CA LEU A 36 -9.56 -1.34 2.69
C LEU A 36 -8.28 -0.49 2.80
N ALA A 37 -7.12 -1.02 2.38
CA ALA A 37 -5.86 -0.29 2.34
C ALA A 37 -5.94 0.93 1.41
N LEU A 38 -6.55 0.79 0.22
CA LEU A 38 -6.79 1.91 -0.67
C LEU A 38 -7.73 2.95 -0.04
N GLY A 39 -8.76 2.53 0.69
CA GLY A 39 -9.62 3.41 1.49
C GLY A 39 -8.83 4.19 2.55
N VAL A 40 -7.93 3.53 3.29
CA VAL A 40 -7.03 4.17 4.25
C VAL A 40 -6.14 5.23 3.58
N ILE A 41 -5.59 4.94 2.41
CA ILE A 41 -4.78 5.91 1.65
C ILE A 41 -5.62 7.15 1.31
N HIS A 42 -6.85 6.98 0.84
CA HIS A 42 -7.72 8.10 0.53
C HIS A 42 -8.08 8.96 1.75
N ALA A 43 -8.27 8.34 2.92
CA ALA A 43 -8.47 9.06 4.17
C ALA A 43 -7.23 9.87 4.58
N LEU A 44 -6.05 9.25 4.51
CA LEU A 44 -4.78 9.93 4.81
C LEU A 44 -4.50 11.09 3.85
N GLN A 45 -4.83 10.93 2.56
CA GLN A 45 -4.74 12.01 1.58
C GLN A 45 -5.74 13.14 1.87
N THR A 46 -6.95 12.82 2.32
CA THR A 46 -7.94 13.83 2.78
C THR A 46 -7.39 14.64 3.94
N ARG A 47 -6.63 14.01 4.83
CA ARG A 47 -5.95 14.66 5.96
C ARG A 47 -4.64 15.37 5.57
N LYS A 48 -4.27 15.35 4.28
CA LYS A 48 -3.04 15.94 3.73
C LYS A 48 -1.75 15.31 4.29
N GLU A 49 -1.82 14.06 4.71
CA GLU A 49 -0.67 13.31 5.23
C GLU A 49 0.09 12.57 4.12
N CYS A 50 -0.60 12.22 3.03
CA CYS A 50 0.02 11.68 1.82
C CYS A 50 -0.61 12.24 0.56
N GLU A 51 0.07 12.01 -0.57
CA GLU A 51 -0.40 12.24 -1.93
C GLU A 51 -0.24 10.92 -2.70
N LEU A 52 -1.35 10.25 -3.04
CA LEU A 52 -1.33 9.07 -3.89
C LEU A 52 -1.07 9.49 -5.34
N ILE A 53 0.11 9.19 -5.85
CA ILE A 53 0.57 9.66 -7.17
C ILE A 53 0.37 8.63 -8.29
N CYS A 54 0.26 7.34 -7.99
CA CYS A 54 -0.29 6.32 -8.87
C CYS A 54 -0.64 5.04 -8.10
N VAL A 55 -1.44 4.17 -8.74
CA VAL A 55 -1.74 2.81 -8.30
C VAL A 55 -1.28 1.85 -9.40
N THR A 56 -0.67 0.72 -9.05
CA THR A 56 -0.35 -0.35 -10.00
C THR A 56 -0.92 -1.69 -9.49
N SER A 57 -1.47 -2.49 -10.42
CA SER A 57 -1.94 -3.82 -10.11
C SER A 57 -0.90 -4.86 -10.53
N SER A 58 -0.53 -5.75 -9.61
CA SER A 58 0.30 -6.93 -9.87
C SER A 58 -0.52 -8.18 -10.18
N LYS A 59 -1.85 -8.15 -9.97
CA LYS A 59 -2.79 -9.18 -10.42
C LYS A 59 -3.11 -9.00 -11.89
N ASP A 60 -2.87 -10.06 -12.71
CA ASP A 60 -3.10 -10.05 -14.16
C ASP A 60 -4.56 -10.31 -14.52
N ASN A 61 -5.44 -9.44 -14.03
CA ASN A 61 -6.87 -9.50 -14.32
C ASN A 61 -7.43 -8.07 -14.50
N PRO A 62 -8.21 -7.79 -15.56
CA PRO A 62 -8.66 -6.44 -15.86
C PRO A 62 -9.52 -5.82 -14.75
N PHE A 63 -10.29 -6.61 -14.01
CA PHE A 63 -11.13 -6.09 -12.94
C PHE A 63 -10.31 -5.55 -11.75
N SER A 64 -9.04 -5.94 -11.61
CA SER A 64 -8.15 -5.42 -10.57
C SER A 64 -7.90 -3.92 -10.75
N SER A 65 -7.38 -3.50 -11.90
CA SER A 65 -7.13 -2.09 -12.21
C SER A 65 -8.44 -1.29 -12.31
N GLN A 66 -9.49 -1.88 -12.86
CA GLN A 66 -10.82 -1.25 -12.94
C GLN A 66 -11.40 -0.95 -11.56
N PHE A 67 -11.23 -1.86 -10.61
CA PHE A 67 -11.71 -1.64 -9.24
C PHE A 67 -10.88 -0.57 -8.52
N CYS A 68 -9.57 -0.52 -8.71
CA CYS A 68 -8.72 0.57 -8.20
C CYS A 68 -9.18 1.95 -8.71
N ASP A 69 -9.44 2.07 -10.02
CA ASP A 69 -9.94 3.31 -10.65
C ASP A 69 -11.34 3.69 -10.10
N LEU A 70 -12.22 2.71 -9.98
CA LEU A 70 -13.55 2.88 -9.39
C LEU A 70 -13.45 3.46 -7.98
N VAL A 71 -12.59 2.90 -7.12
CA VAL A 71 -12.39 3.39 -5.75
C VAL A 71 -11.79 4.81 -5.77
N ASN A 72 -10.76 5.06 -6.58
CA ASN A 72 -10.19 6.40 -6.73
C ASN A 72 -11.27 7.42 -7.14
N THR A 73 -12.11 7.06 -8.11
CA THR A 73 -13.19 7.91 -8.61
C THR A 73 -14.25 8.16 -7.54
N PHE A 74 -14.64 7.15 -6.78
CA PHE A 74 -15.57 7.27 -5.66
C PHE A 74 -15.09 8.29 -4.61
N TYR A 75 -13.80 8.30 -4.30
CA TYR A 75 -13.19 9.27 -3.39
C TYR A 75 -12.91 10.64 -4.04
N GLY A 76 -13.42 10.89 -5.27
CA GLY A 76 -13.24 12.16 -5.99
C GLY A 76 -11.83 12.37 -6.54
N ARG A 77 -11.08 11.29 -6.76
CA ARG A 77 -9.67 11.30 -7.21
C ARG A 77 -9.43 10.42 -8.43
N GLY A 78 -10.41 10.35 -9.32
CA GLY A 78 -10.33 9.54 -10.54
C GLY A 78 -9.16 9.92 -11.48
N ALA A 79 -8.58 11.11 -11.34
CA ALA A 79 -7.39 11.52 -12.11
C ALA A 79 -6.10 10.78 -11.69
N ILE A 80 -6.08 10.05 -10.56
CA ILE A 80 -4.92 9.25 -10.16
C ILE A 80 -4.70 8.14 -11.18
N PRO A 81 -3.51 8.08 -11.82
CA PRO A 81 -3.25 7.08 -12.84
C PRO A 81 -3.21 5.68 -12.23
N VAL A 82 -3.79 4.72 -12.96
CA VAL A 82 -3.81 3.30 -12.59
C VAL A 82 -3.12 2.49 -13.69
N GLY A 83 -2.15 1.65 -13.34
CA GLY A 83 -1.43 0.76 -14.24
C GLY A 83 -1.78 -0.71 -14.01
N ALA A 84 -1.68 -1.51 -15.05
CA ALA A 84 -1.94 -2.95 -15.01
C ALA A 84 -0.67 -3.74 -15.35
N VAL A 85 -0.44 -4.84 -14.62
CA VAL A 85 0.59 -5.80 -15.01
C VAL A 85 0.22 -6.46 -16.35
N VAL A 86 1.22 -6.77 -17.16
CA VAL A 86 1.05 -7.57 -18.40
C VAL A 86 1.84 -8.86 -18.23
N ASN A 87 1.22 -10.01 -18.58
CA ASN A 87 1.81 -11.34 -18.36
C ASN A 87 2.29 -11.52 -16.90
N GLY A 88 1.40 -11.20 -15.96
CA GLY A 88 1.63 -11.33 -14.53
C GLY A 88 1.19 -12.67 -13.95
N LYS A 89 0.81 -12.61 -12.67
CA LYS A 89 0.32 -13.78 -11.92
C LYS A 89 -1.19 -13.66 -11.67
N THR A 90 -1.81 -14.77 -11.26
CA THR A 90 -3.22 -14.86 -10.85
C THR A 90 -4.20 -14.21 -11.85
N PRO A 91 -4.28 -14.73 -13.11
CA PRO A 91 -5.16 -14.16 -14.13
C PRO A 91 -6.65 -14.45 -13.90
N GLU A 92 -6.98 -15.35 -12.99
CA GLU A 92 -8.37 -15.68 -12.65
C GLU A 92 -9.09 -14.48 -12.05
N ALA A 93 -10.42 -14.42 -12.23
CA ALA A 93 -11.24 -13.36 -11.67
C ALA A 93 -11.13 -13.32 -10.13
N GLY A 94 -10.99 -12.13 -9.58
CA GLY A 94 -11.07 -11.90 -8.15
C GLY A 94 -12.49 -12.12 -7.62
N LYS A 95 -12.61 -12.46 -6.35
CA LYS A 95 -13.92 -12.76 -5.74
C LYS A 95 -14.85 -11.55 -5.64
N TYR A 96 -14.31 -10.34 -5.55
CA TYR A 96 -15.07 -9.15 -5.18
C TYR A 96 -14.92 -7.96 -6.14
N THR A 97 -13.94 -7.96 -7.04
CA THR A 97 -13.67 -6.81 -7.90
C THR A 97 -14.69 -6.67 -9.03
N GLN A 98 -15.08 -7.77 -9.67
CA GLN A 98 -15.99 -7.77 -10.81
C GLN A 98 -17.39 -7.25 -10.43
N GLY A 99 -17.94 -7.68 -9.30
CA GLY A 99 -19.30 -7.29 -8.88
C GLY A 99 -19.52 -5.77 -8.84
N PRO A 100 -18.74 -5.00 -8.08
CA PRO A 100 -18.89 -3.54 -8.07
C PRO A 100 -18.54 -2.88 -9.42
N VAL A 101 -17.56 -3.41 -10.17
CA VAL A 101 -17.18 -2.86 -11.49
C VAL A 101 -18.33 -2.95 -12.50
N GLU A 102 -19.14 -4.01 -12.46
CA GLU A 102 -20.27 -4.24 -13.35
C GLU A 102 -21.62 -3.83 -12.74
N ALA A 103 -21.63 -3.33 -11.50
CA ALA A 103 -22.87 -2.94 -10.81
C ALA A 103 -23.60 -1.83 -11.54
N THR A 104 -24.94 -2.00 -11.68
CA THR A 104 -25.82 -1.01 -12.31
C THR A 104 -27.06 -0.77 -11.47
N ASP A 105 -27.58 0.46 -11.49
CA ASP A 105 -28.86 0.86 -10.94
C ASP A 105 -29.74 1.36 -12.08
N GLU A 106 -30.87 0.72 -12.29
CA GLU A 106 -31.81 1.05 -13.38
C GLU A 106 -31.13 1.15 -14.76
N GLY A 107 -30.12 0.30 -15.00
CA GLY A 107 -29.35 0.26 -16.26
C GLY A 107 -28.23 1.30 -16.37
N LYS A 108 -27.95 2.07 -15.31
CA LYS A 108 -26.83 3.01 -15.25
C LYS A 108 -25.72 2.42 -14.39
N VAL A 109 -24.49 2.64 -14.79
CA VAL A 109 -23.29 2.24 -14.02
C VAL A 109 -23.37 2.86 -12.62
N ARG A 110 -23.32 2.01 -11.58
CA ARG A 110 -23.36 2.45 -10.17
C ARG A 110 -22.10 3.17 -9.76
N TYR A 111 -20.94 2.63 -10.14
CA TYR A 111 -19.62 3.16 -9.79
C TYR A 111 -18.87 3.56 -11.06
N PRO A 112 -18.86 4.85 -11.42
CA PRO A 112 -18.14 5.30 -12.60
C PRO A 112 -16.62 5.13 -12.42
N ARG A 113 -15.93 4.93 -13.53
CA ARG A 113 -14.47 4.95 -13.64
C ARG A 113 -14.05 6.15 -14.48
N THR A 114 -12.83 6.60 -14.28
CA THR A 114 -12.28 7.74 -15.03
C THR A 114 -11.47 7.30 -16.23
N HIS A 115 -10.82 6.12 -16.17
CA HIS A 115 -9.94 5.63 -17.23
C HIS A 115 -10.58 4.49 -18.03
N ASP A 116 -10.47 4.56 -19.35
CA ASP A 116 -10.89 3.48 -20.26
C ASP A 116 -9.76 2.48 -20.53
N VAL A 117 -8.50 2.91 -20.40
CA VAL A 117 -7.29 2.12 -20.68
C VAL A 117 -6.29 2.29 -19.53
N TYR A 118 -5.70 1.18 -19.14
CA TYR A 118 -4.70 1.12 -18.08
C TYR A 118 -3.32 0.83 -18.70
N PRO A 119 -2.35 1.75 -18.60
CA PRO A 119 -1.00 1.53 -19.11
C PRO A 119 -0.33 0.36 -18.40
N GLU A 120 0.72 -0.19 -19.02
CA GLU A 120 1.56 -1.20 -18.41
C GLU A 120 2.19 -0.65 -17.12
N ALA A 121 2.17 -1.47 -16.05
CA ALA A 121 2.51 -1.04 -14.69
C ALA A 121 3.94 -0.48 -14.56
N VAL A 122 4.95 -1.14 -15.17
CA VAL A 122 6.35 -0.69 -15.05
C VAL A 122 6.56 0.63 -15.81
N SER A 123 5.96 0.78 -16.97
CA SER A 123 6.00 2.04 -17.74
C SER A 123 5.40 3.19 -16.94
N LEU A 124 4.27 2.95 -16.25
CA LEU A 124 3.65 3.94 -15.38
C LEU A 124 4.53 4.26 -14.18
N LEU A 125 5.08 3.24 -13.49
CA LEU A 125 5.99 3.43 -12.37
C LEU A 125 7.19 4.30 -12.75
N ARG A 126 7.84 4.01 -13.90
CA ARG A 126 8.98 4.78 -14.40
C ARG A 126 8.62 6.23 -14.67
N LYS A 127 7.51 6.45 -15.39
CA LYS A 127 7.01 7.79 -15.70
C LYS A 127 6.69 8.59 -14.44
N THR A 128 6.03 7.94 -13.48
CA THR A 128 5.65 8.56 -12.21
C THR A 128 6.88 8.92 -11.40
N LEU A 129 7.84 8.01 -11.23
CA LEU A 129 9.07 8.24 -10.48
C LEU A 129 9.93 9.35 -11.11
N ALA A 130 10.10 9.33 -12.44
CA ALA A 130 10.91 10.34 -13.14
C ALA A 130 10.43 11.77 -12.89
N ALA A 131 9.12 11.97 -12.71
CA ALA A 131 8.51 13.27 -12.46
C ALA A 131 8.65 13.76 -11.00
N GLN A 132 9.13 12.93 -10.07
CA GLN A 132 9.20 13.29 -8.65
C GLN A 132 10.57 13.88 -8.26
N PRO A 133 10.63 14.67 -7.19
CA PRO A 133 11.90 15.04 -6.55
C PRO A 133 12.68 13.80 -6.07
N ASP A 134 13.99 13.94 -5.93
CA ASP A 134 14.84 12.88 -5.42
C ASP A 134 14.50 12.52 -3.97
N GLN A 135 14.55 11.23 -3.62
CA GLN A 135 14.29 10.69 -2.28
C GLN A 135 12.95 11.14 -1.65
N SER A 136 11.92 11.41 -2.50
CA SER A 136 10.63 11.91 -2.04
C SER A 136 9.52 10.85 -1.99
N VAL A 137 9.67 9.73 -2.74
CA VAL A 137 8.61 8.75 -2.93
C VAL A 137 8.71 7.60 -1.93
N ALA A 138 7.60 7.24 -1.30
CA ALA A 138 7.43 5.94 -0.65
C ALA A 138 6.62 5.02 -1.59
N ILE A 139 7.12 3.82 -1.83
CA ILE A 139 6.36 2.77 -2.51
C ILE A 139 5.79 1.85 -1.43
N VAL A 140 4.48 1.63 -1.47
CA VAL A 140 3.80 0.61 -0.68
C VAL A 140 3.39 -0.49 -1.63
N THR A 141 4.02 -1.67 -1.52
CA THR A 141 3.65 -2.86 -2.29
C THR A 141 3.03 -3.89 -1.35
N VAL A 142 1.82 -4.28 -1.65
CA VAL A 142 1.04 -5.22 -0.84
C VAL A 142 0.60 -6.46 -1.62
N GLY A 143 0.89 -6.48 -2.92
CA GLY A 143 0.73 -7.65 -3.78
C GLY A 143 2.06 -8.35 -4.07
N PHE A 144 2.10 -9.09 -5.17
CA PHE A 144 3.31 -9.81 -5.61
C PHE A 144 4.40 -8.83 -6.03
N SER A 145 5.64 -9.19 -5.77
CA SER A 145 6.81 -8.38 -6.12
C SER A 145 7.05 -8.22 -7.64
N THR A 146 6.17 -8.73 -8.49
CA THR A 146 6.34 -8.79 -9.96
C THR A 146 6.63 -7.42 -10.58
N ASN A 147 5.80 -6.41 -10.31
CA ASN A 147 5.97 -5.07 -10.88
C ASN A 147 7.26 -4.42 -10.36
N ILE A 148 7.55 -4.59 -9.08
CA ILE A 148 8.71 -4.01 -8.39
C ILE A 148 10.02 -4.64 -8.90
N ALA A 149 10.05 -5.96 -9.07
CA ALA A 149 11.21 -6.65 -9.65
C ALA A 149 11.45 -6.24 -11.10
N ARG A 150 10.39 -6.16 -11.92
CA ARG A 150 10.48 -5.72 -13.31
C ARG A 150 10.89 -4.24 -13.43
N LEU A 151 10.46 -3.39 -12.49
CA LEU A 151 10.93 -2.01 -12.41
C LEU A 151 12.46 -1.96 -12.23
N LEU A 152 13.04 -2.78 -11.34
CA LEU A 152 14.49 -2.82 -11.14
C LEU A 152 15.26 -3.22 -12.42
N ASP A 153 14.70 -4.16 -13.21
CA ASP A 153 15.31 -4.65 -14.45
C ASP A 153 15.07 -3.74 -15.66
N SER A 154 14.17 -2.76 -15.55
CA SER A 154 13.78 -1.95 -16.69
C SER A 154 14.94 -1.12 -17.24
N PRO A 155 15.12 -1.08 -18.56
CA PRO A 155 16.12 -0.21 -19.19
C PRO A 155 15.70 1.27 -19.09
N GLY A 156 16.59 2.18 -19.46
CA GLY A 156 16.23 3.58 -19.71
C GLY A 156 15.22 3.69 -20.86
N ASP A 157 14.32 4.65 -20.74
CA ASP A 157 13.25 4.91 -21.70
C ASP A 157 13.01 6.41 -21.91
N GLU A 158 11.92 6.79 -22.60
CA GLU A 158 11.57 8.20 -22.84
C GLU A 158 11.26 8.99 -21.54
N ALA A 159 10.79 8.31 -20.49
CA ALA A 159 10.50 8.94 -19.21
C ALA A 159 11.79 9.25 -18.43
N SER A 160 12.80 8.38 -18.53
CA SER A 160 14.09 8.56 -17.87
C SER A 160 15.18 7.73 -18.57
N PRO A 161 16.38 8.30 -18.84
CA PRO A 161 17.50 7.53 -19.37
C PRO A 161 18.10 6.56 -18.36
N LEU A 162 17.76 6.65 -17.08
CA LEU A 162 18.26 5.78 -16.02
C LEU A 162 17.67 4.38 -16.13
N LYS A 163 18.49 3.35 -15.84
CA LYS A 163 17.95 2.01 -15.55
C LYS A 163 17.04 2.06 -14.34
N GLY A 164 16.10 1.13 -14.25
CA GLY A 164 15.10 1.12 -13.17
C GLY A 164 15.71 1.14 -11.78
N ILE A 165 16.76 0.34 -11.54
CA ILE A 165 17.44 0.32 -10.23
C ILE A 165 18.06 1.69 -9.86
N ASP A 166 18.63 2.40 -10.83
CA ASP A 166 19.21 3.74 -10.60
C ASP A 166 18.13 4.79 -10.40
N LEU A 167 17.00 4.68 -11.13
CA LEU A 167 15.83 5.54 -10.97
C LEU A 167 15.21 5.35 -9.58
N VAL A 168 15.03 4.11 -9.14
CA VAL A 168 14.57 3.79 -7.79
C VAL A 168 15.52 4.37 -6.75
N LYS A 169 16.82 4.13 -6.88
CA LYS A 169 17.84 4.65 -5.97
C LYS A 169 17.80 6.18 -5.85
N GLN A 170 17.51 6.85 -6.95
CA GLN A 170 17.43 8.32 -6.97
C GLN A 170 16.13 8.84 -6.34
N LYS A 171 14.98 8.21 -6.64
CA LYS A 171 13.64 8.79 -6.36
C LYS A 171 12.96 8.25 -5.11
N VAL A 172 13.23 6.98 -4.74
CA VAL A 172 12.51 6.29 -3.68
C VAL A 172 13.27 6.38 -2.37
N ARG A 173 12.59 6.86 -1.33
CA ARG A 173 13.13 6.93 0.04
C ARG A 173 12.83 5.68 0.88
N LEU A 174 11.75 4.96 0.55
CA LEU A 174 11.25 3.82 1.32
C LEU A 174 10.46 2.86 0.44
N LEU A 175 10.71 1.57 0.59
CA LEU A 175 9.79 0.50 0.21
C LEU A 175 9.14 -0.04 1.49
N SER A 176 7.82 0.16 1.64
CA SER A 176 7.00 -0.52 2.64
C SER A 176 6.33 -1.72 1.98
N ILE A 177 6.65 -2.93 2.40
CA ILE A 177 6.22 -4.15 1.72
C ILE A 177 5.44 -5.06 2.67
N MET A 178 4.25 -5.50 2.24
CA MET A 178 3.57 -6.62 2.88
C MET A 178 4.07 -7.91 2.25
N ALA A 179 5.01 -8.56 2.92
CA ALA A 179 5.57 -9.83 2.47
C ALA A 179 6.36 -10.54 3.58
N GLY A 180 6.25 -11.85 3.61
CA GLY A 180 7.02 -12.69 4.51
C GLY A 180 6.44 -12.84 5.91
N MET A 181 7.20 -13.50 6.79
CA MET A 181 6.91 -13.71 8.20
C MET A 181 8.21 -13.73 8.99
N PHE A 182 8.26 -13.02 10.12
CA PHE A 182 9.49 -12.75 10.86
C PHE A 182 9.46 -13.21 12.33
N THR A 183 8.50 -14.06 12.69
CA THR A 183 8.44 -14.67 14.04
C THR A 183 9.33 -15.91 14.12
N ALA A 184 9.85 -16.19 15.32
CA ALA A 184 10.69 -17.37 15.57
C ALA A 184 9.94 -18.71 15.41
N GLU A 185 8.61 -18.71 15.43
CA GLU A 185 7.76 -19.89 15.55
C GLU A 185 7.36 -20.53 14.21
N GLY A 186 7.62 -19.89 13.06
CA GLY A 186 7.01 -20.37 11.84
C GLY A 186 7.84 -20.28 10.58
N ARG A 187 7.95 -21.43 9.90
CA ARG A 187 8.30 -21.49 8.49
C ARG A 187 7.03 -21.34 7.66
N HIS A 188 6.54 -20.12 7.53
CA HIS A 188 5.35 -19.81 6.74
C HIS A 188 5.75 -19.38 5.33
N LYS A 189 5.12 -20.00 4.33
CA LYS A 189 5.19 -19.56 2.94
C LYS A 189 4.15 -18.46 2.77
N GLU A 190 4.59 -17.23 2.94
CA GLU A 190 3.69 -16.09 2.81
C GLU A 190 3.27 -15.91 1.33
N TYR A 191 2.00 -15.58 1.12
CA TYR A 191 1.33 -15.61 -0.19
C TYR A 191 2.03 -14.73 -1.24
N ASN A 192 2.32 -13.47 -0.91
CA ASN A 192 2.96 -12.54 -1.83
C ASN A 192 4.38 -12.96 -2.22
N VAL A 193 5.06 -13.70 -1.34
CA VAL A 193 6.39 -14.26 -1.60
C VAL A 193 6.30 -15.47 -2.51
N TYR A 194 5.42 -16.45 -2.22
CA TYR A 194 5.45 -17.72 -2.95
C TYR A 194 4.80 -17.64 -4.33
N ILE A 195 3.88 -16.70 -4.57
CA ILE A 195 3.22 -16.57 -5.89
C ILE A 195 4.23 -16.12 -6.97
N ASP A 196 5.18 -15.26 -6.61
CA ASP A 196 6.26 -14.87 -7.50
C ASP A 196 7.61 -14.85 -6.75
N ILE A 197 8.10 -16.05 -6.44
CA ILE A 197 9.31 -16.24 -5.63
C ILE A 197 10.55 -15.58 -6.25
N ASP A 198 10.70 -15.64 -7.57
CA ASP A 198 11.85 -15.06 -8.26
C ASP A 198 11.83 -13.53 -8.15
N ALA A 199 10.66 -12.93 -8.29
CA ALA A 199 10.50 -11.50 -8.08
C ALA A 199 10.75 -11.11 -6.62
N ALA A 200 10.25 -11.87 -5.65
CA ALA A 200 10.48 -11.61 -4.23
C ALA A 200 11.97 -11.73 -3.86
N LYS A 201 12.66 -12.79 -4.31
CA LYS A 201 14.11 -12.96 -4.13
C LYS A 201 14.88 -11.78 -4.70
N LYS A 202 14.52 -11.34 -5.92
CA LYS A 202 15.17 -10.20 -6.58
C LYS A 202 14.96 -8.90 -5.82
N VAL A 203 13.74 -8.59 -5.40
CA VAL A 203 13.47 -7.35 -4.65
C VAL A 203 14.29 -7.31 -3.37
N TYR A 204 14.28 -8.36 -2.57
CA TYR A 204 15.08 -8.37 -1.34
C TYR A 204 16.60 -8.35 -1.59
N ALA A 205 17.09 -8.94 -2.68
CA ALA A 205 18.50 -8.91 -3.00
C ALA A 205 18.96 -7.54 -3.53
N ASP A 206 18.25 -6.98 -4.49
CA ASP A 206 18.72 -5.90 -5.35
C ASP A 206 18.15 -4.51 -5.00
N TRP A 207 17.10 -4.42 -4.19
CA TRP A 207 16.48 -3.13 -3.88
C TRP A 207 17.47 -2.13 -3.28
N PRO A 208 17.63 -0.90 -3.82
CA PRO A 208 18.74 -0.03 -3.46
C PRO A 208 18.50 0.92 -2.28
N THR A 209 17.26 0.99 -1.75
CA THR A 209 16.86 1.93 -0.68
C THR A 209 16.30 1.17 0.52
N PRO A 210 16.01 1.81 1.68
CA PRO A 210 15.46 1.12 2.83
C PRO A 210 14.18 0.32 2.53
N ILE A 211 14.10 -0.90 3.07
CA ILE A 211 12.90 -1.75 3.08
C ILE A 211 12.38 -1.86 4.51
N VAL A 212 11.07 -1.72 4.68
CA VAL A 212 10.38 -2.10 5.91
C VAL A 212 9.25 -3.06 5.57
N ALA A 213 9.38 -4.29 6.04
CA ALA A 213 8.40 -5.34 5.80
C ALA A 213 7.37 -5.39 6.93
N SER A 214 6.08 -5.39 6.57
CA SER A 214 4.99 -5.82 7.44
C SER A 214 4.76 -7.31 7.20
N GLY A 215 5.15 -8.14 8.17
CA GLY A 215 5.05 -9.59 8.05
C GLY A 215 3.61 -10.09 8.22
N PHE A 216 3.38 -11.34 7.82
CA PHE A 216 2.10 -12.03 7.96
C PHE A 216 1.54 -11.95 9.39
N GLU A 217 2.40 -12.08 10.41
CA GLU A 217 2.04 -12.03 11.82
C GLU A 217 1.45 -10.68 12.26
N ILE A 218 1.85 -9.59 11.61
CA ILE A 218 1.39 -8.23 11.97
C ILE A 218 -0.08 -8.05 11.60
N GLY A 219 -0.43 -8.31 10.35
CA GLY A 219 -1.81 -8.20 9.90
C GLY A 219 -2.72 -9.23 10.56
N LEU A 220 -2.22 -10.46 10.82
CA LEU A 220 -2.95 -11.50 11.53
C LEU A 220 -3.31 -11.10 12.97
N ALA A 221 -2.44 -10.35 13.65
CA ALA A 221 -2.69 -9.87 15.01
C ALA A 221 -3.70 -8.71 15.07
N ILE A 222 -3.99 -8.06 13.94
CA ILE A 222 -4.82 -6.85 13.85
C ILE A 222 -5.97 -7.11 12.88
N GLU A 223 -7.16 -7.41 13.40
CA GLU A 223 -8.32 -7.72 12.55
C GLU A 223 -9.25 -6.52 12.42
N TYR A 224 -9.62 -6.20 11.17
CA TYR A 224 -10.65 -5.22 10.86
C TYR A 224 -12.03 -5.80 11.14
N PRO A 225 -12.88 -5.17 11.98
CA PRO A 225 -14.11 -5.81 12.46
C PRO A 225 -15.24 -5.72 11.44
N ALA A 226 -16.00 -6.81 11.30
CA ALA A 226 -17.22 -6.86 10.49
C ALA A 226 -18.27 -5.80 10.90
N SER A 227 -18.30 -5.43 12.18
CA SER A 227 -19.20 -4.39 12.69
C SER A 227 -18.96 -3.04 12.03
N SER A 228 -17.69 -2.68 11.76
CA SER A 228 -17.36 -1.44 11.05
C SER A 228 -17.89 -1.47 9.62
N ILE A 229 -17.73 -2.59 8.91
CA ILE A 229 -18.29 -2.75 7.55
C ILE A 229 -19.82 -2.54 7.54
N SER A 230 -20.51 -3.05 8.55
CA SER A 230 -21.97 -2.95 8.66
C SER A 230 -22.47 -1.56 9.05
N MET A 231 -21.67 -0.79 9.81
CA MET A 231 -22.17 0.41 10.49
C MET A 231 -21.51 1.70 10.01
N ASP A 232 -20.21 1.69 9.74
CA ASP A 232 -19.44 2.92 9.58
C ASP A 232 -19.42 3.42 8.12
N PHE A 233 -19.85 2.60 7.15
CA PHE A 233 -19.93 2.96 5.73
C PHE A 233 -21.33 3.43 5.30
N ASN A 234 -22.30 3.51 6.22
CA ASN A 234 -23.71 3.81 5.94
C ASN A 234 -23.99 5.30 5.66
N TYR A 235 -22.95 6.13 5.50
CA TYR A 235 -23.09 7.54 5.13
C TYR A 235 -23.49 7.75 3.66
N VAL A 236 -23.44 6.71 2.85
CA VAL A 236 -23.94 6.66 1.47
C VAL A 236 -24.73 5.37 1.25
N ALA A 237 -25.71 5.39 0.33
CA ALA A 237 -26.51 4.22 0.01
C ALA A 237 -25.68 3.08 -0.58
N HIS A 238 -24.69 3.41 -1.38
CA HIS A 238 -23.78 2.47 -2.04
C HIS A 238 -22.34 2.88 -1.80
N HIS A 239 -21.57 2.01 -1.16
CA HIS A 239 -20.14 2.22 -0.92
C HIS A 239 -19.32 1.05 -1.51
N PRO A 240 -18.36 1.30 -2.41
CA PRO A 240 -17.70 0.21 -3.13
C PRO A 240 -16.96 -0.77 -2.21
N LEU A 241 -16.37 -0.30 -1.11
CA LEU A 241 -15.65 -1.18 -0.18
C LEU A 241 -16.61 -2.05 0.63
N SER A 242 -17.70 -1.46 1.16
CA SER A 242 -18.67 -2.23 1.95
C SER A 242 -19.50 -3.19 1.10
N GLU A 243 -19.73 -2.90 -0.18
CA GLU A 243 -20.37 -3.83 -1.12
C GLU A 243 -19.41 -4.93 -1.61
N ALA A 244 -18.11 -4.64 -1.76
CA ALA A 244 -17.10 -5.63 -2.12
C ALA A 244 -16.83 -6.64 -0.99
N TYR A 245 -16.82 -6.17 0.25
CA TYR A 245 -16.42 -6.98 1.41
C TYR A 245 -17.20 -8.31 1.56
N PRO A 246 -18.55 -8.35 1.52
CA PRO A 246 -19.32 -9.59 1.62
C PRO A 246 -19.17 -10.52 0.40
N LEU A 247 -18.66 -10.03 -0.73
CA LEU A 247 -18.38 -10.86 -1.91
C LEU A 247 -17.11 -11.70 -1.77
N TYR A 248 -16.19 -11.28 -0.91
CA TYR A 248 -14.93 -11.99 -0.70
C TYR A 248 -15.12 -13.31 0.06
N ILE A 249 -15.76 -13.24 1.23
CA ILE A 249 -16.14 -14.39 2.05
C ILE A 249 -17.53 -14.13 2.64
N LYS A 250 -18.26 -15.20 2.98
CA LYS A 250 -19.59 -15.10 3.58
C LYS A 250 -19.56 -14.24 4.84
N PHE A 251 -20.25 -13.09 4.76
CA PHE A 251 -20.39 -12.13 5.86
C PHE A 251 -21.33 -12.66 6.97
N PRO A 252 -21.12 -12.33 8.28
CA PRO A 252 -20.06 -11.47 8.81
C PRO A 252 -18.75 -12.20 9.10
N TYR A 253 -17.63 -11.49 8.96
CA TYR A 253 -16.29 -11.95 9.36
C TYR A 253 -15.37 -10.77 9.65
N ASP A 254 -14.47 -10.92 10.60
CA ASP A 254 -13.35 -9.98 10.80
C ASP A 254 -12.22 -10.36 9.84
N ARG A 255 -11.44 -9.38 9.36
CA ARG A 255 -10.37 -9.66 8.40
C ARG A 255 -9.03 -9.12 8.89
N PRO A 256 -7.97 -9.93 8.89
CA PRO A 256 -6.62 -9.44 9.10
C PRO A 256 -6.28 -8.26 8.17
N THR A 257 -5.44 -7.35 8.67
CA THR A 257 -5.17 -6.05 8.04
C THR A 257 -3.77 -5.95 7.43
N TRP A 258 -3.32 -7.00 6.78
CA TRP A 258 -1.94 -7.11 6.28
C TRP A 258 -1.50 -5.88 5.48
N ASP A 259 -2.30 -5.47 4.51
CA ASP A 259 -1.99 -4.39 3.58
C ASP A 259 -2.10 -3.01 4.25
N LEU A 260 -3.15 -2.85 5.08
CA LEU A 260 -3.42 -1.61 5.78
C LEU A 260 -2.25 -1.20 6.69
N THR A 261 -1.57 -2.19 7.29
CA THR A 261 -0.44 -1.94 8.20
C THR A 261 0.78 -1.39 7.46
N SER A 262 1.07 -1.89 6.24
CA SER A 262 2.12 -1.35 5.38
C SER A 262 1.83 0.09 4.97
N VAL A 263 0.58 0.41 4.63
CA VAL A 263 0.13 1.77 4.32
C VAL A 263 0.30 2.70 5.52
N LEU A 264 -0.22 2.28 6.68
CA LEU A 264 -0.18 3.10 7.89
C LEU A 264 1.26 3.42 8.32
N TYR A 265 2.15 2.44 8.24
CA TYR A 265 3.58 2.64 8.54
C TYR A 265 4.22 3.62 7.56
N ALA A 266 4.00 3.46 6.25
CA ALA A 266 4.63 4.30 5.23
C ALA A 266 4.31 5.80 5.40
N VAL A 267 3.10 6.10 5.88
CA VAL A 267 2.62 7.49 6.06
C VAL A 267 2.86 8.01 7.48
N ARG A 268 2.76 7.14 8.49
CA ARG A 268 2.87 7.52 9.92
C ARG A 268 3.94 6.73 10.67
N PRO A 269 5.21 6.71 10.20
CA PRO A 269 6.26 5.87 10.81
C PRO A 269 6.56 6.24 12.27
N ASP A 270 6.42 7.51 12.61
CA ASP A 270 6.81 8.05 13.93
C ASP A 270 5.64 8.18 14.93
N HIS A 271 4.45 7.66 14.59
CA HIS A 271 3.26 7.75 15.46
C HIS A 271 3.23 6.71 16.59
N GLY A 272 4.24 5.83 16.67
CA GLY A 272 4.32 4.80 17.70
C GLY A 272 3.29 3.68 17.53
N TYR A 273 2.75 3.51 16.33
CA TYR A 273 1.85 2.40 15.98
C TYR A 273 2.56 1.06 15.97
N PHE A 274 3.81 1.05 15.54
CA PHE A 274 4.62 -0.16 15.38
C PHE A 274 5.95 -0.03 16.11
N GLY A 275 6.47 -1.15 16.58
CA GLY A 275 7.89 -1.34 16.80
C GLY A 275 8.58 -1.69 15.48
N ILE A 276 9.89 -1.59 15.45
CA ILE A 276 10.71 -1.90 14.28
C ILE A 276 11.92 -2.73 14.70
N SER A 277 12.29 -3.73 13.91
CA SER A 277 13.46 -4.58 14.17
C SER A 277 14.76 -3.76 14.16
N LYS A 278 15.84 -4.34 14.67
CA LYS A 278 17.18 -3.86 14.33
C LYS A 278 17.43 -3.92 12.83
N PRO A 279 18.41 -3.18 12.32
CA PRO A 279 18.79 -3.27 10.92
C PRO A 279 19.30 -4.67 10.56
N GLY A 280 19.04 -5.09 9.33
CA GLY A 280 19.47 -6.38 8.84
C GLY A 280 19.25 -6.53 7.33
N LEU A 281 19.25 -7.77 6.86
CA LEU A 281 18.95 -8.14 5.49
C LEU A 281 17.88 -9.22 5.48
N ILE A 282 16.87 -9.02 4.64
CA ILE A 282 15.84 -10.01 4.35
C ILE A 282 16.26 -10.81 3.11
N SER A 283 16.03 -12.10 3.15
CA SER A 283 16.20 -12.99 2.01
C SER A 283 15.07 -14.01 1.95
N VAL A 284 14.90 -14.67 0.81
CA VAL A 284 13.93 -15.74 0.61
C VAL A 284 14.68 -17.03 0.28
N ASP A 285 14.46 -18.08 1.07
CA ASP A 285 15.09 -19.37 0.85
C ASP A 285 14.42 -20.18 -0.29
N ASP A 286 15.02 -21.32 -0.66
CA ASP A 286 14.46 -22.19 -1.71
C ASP A 286 13.15 -22.88 -1.31
N GLN A 287 12.76 -22.81 -0.04
CA GLN A 287 11.47 -23.28 0.47
C GLN A 287 10.41 -22.18 0.49
N MET A 288 10.70 -21.01 -0.11
CA MET A 288 9.80 -19.86 -0.19
C MET A 288 9.49 -19.22 1.18
N VAL A 289 10.43 -19.34 2.12
CA VAL A 289 10.33 -18.76 3.46
C VAL A 289 11.27 -17.58 3.58
N THR A 290 10.80 -16.48 4.14
CA THR A 290 11.64 -15.33 4.42
C THR A 290 12.57 -15.60 5.60
N GLN A 291 13.79 -15.12 5.49
CA GLN A 291 14.82 -15.15 6.51
C GLN A 291 15.26 -13.72 6.81
N PHE A 292 15.55 -13.42 8.07
CA PHE A 292 16.12 -12.14 8.46
C PHE A 292 17.45 -12.35 9.19
N ALA A 293 18.49 -11.67 8.76
CA ALA A 293 19.79 -11.67 9.40
C ALA A 293 20.12 -10.26 9.90
N GLU A 294 20.24 -10.09 11.23
CA GLU A 294 20.70 -8.82 11.81
C GLU A 294 22.09 -8.47 11.25
N SER A 295 22.27 -7.23 10.83
CA SER A 295 23.54 -6.72 10.30
C SER A 295 23.65 -5.22 10.56
N GLU A 296 24.73 -4.78 11.20
CA GLU A 296 25.04 -3.34 11.30
C GLU A 296 25.15 -2.73 9.91
N GLY A 297 24.35 -1.69 9.64
CA GLY A 297 24.29 -1.07 8.31
C GLY A 297 23.41 -1.81 7.30
N GLY A 298 22.72 -2.87 7.70
CA GLY A 298 21.66 -3.50 6.90
C GLY A 298 20.53 -2.50 6.59
N ARG A 299 19.99 -2.56 5.36
CA ARG A 299 18.96 -1.63 4.89
C ARG A 299 17.55 -2.05 5.28
N ASP A 300 17.35 -3.34 5.58
CA ASP A 300 16.03 -3.93 5.76
C ASP A 300 15.65 -3.99 7.23
N ARG A 301 14.37 -3.84 7.47
CA ARG A 301 13.74 -3.97 8.78
C ARG A 301 12.37 -4.61 8.62
N TYR A 302 11.80 -5.10 9.71
CA TYR A 302 10.40 -5.54 9.76
C TYR A 302 9.68 -4.93 10.96
N LEU A 303 8.35 -4.84 10.85
CA LEU A 303 7.47 -4.31 11.88
C LEU A 303 7.28 -5.33 13.02
N THR A 304 7.09 -4.80 14.23
CA THR A 304 6.64 -5.55 15.39
C THR A 304 5.48 -4.82 16.06
N VAL A 305 4.65 -5.53 16.83
CA VAL A 305 3.55 -4.92 17.57
C VAL A 305 3.49 -5.46 19.00
N THR A 306 3.18 -4.58 19.96
CA THR A 306 2.78 -4.94 21.33
C THR A 306 1.25 -5.03 21.41
N PRO A 307 0.68 -5.66 22.46
CA PRO A 307 -0.78 -5.67 22.66
C PRO A 307 -1.42 -4.28 22.65
N GLU A 308 -0.76 -3.27 23.20
CA GLU A 308 -1.25 -1.89 23.22
C GLU A 308 -1.20 -1.26 21.82
N GLN A 309 -0.18 -1.57 21.04
CA GLN A 309 -0.06 -1.13 19.66
C GLN A 309 -1.13 -1.77 18.78
N ILE A 310 -1.44 -3.07 18.96
CA ILE A 310 -2.52 -3.76 18.25
C ILE A 310 -3.85 -2.99 18.40
N VAL A 311 -4.22 -2.62 19.63
CA VAL A 311 -5.46 -1.86 19.88
C VAL A 311 -5.42 -0.50 19.18
N ARG A 312 -4.34 0.24 19.31
CA ARG A 312 -4.18 1.58 18.71
C ARG A 312 -4.21 1.54 17.18
N VAL A 313 -3.55 0.56 16.58
CA VAL A 313 -3.55 0.37 15.12
C VAL A 313 -4.94 0.01 14.64
N LYS A 314 -5.61 -0.95 15.30
CA LYS A 314 -6.98 -1.35 14.97
C LYS A 314 -7.93 -0.16 14.98
N GLU A 315 -7.93 0.66 16.03
CA GLU A 315 -8.76 1.88 16.13
C GLU A 315 -8.44 2.87 15.00
N ALA A 316 -7.17 3.11 14.74
CA ALA A 316 -6.75 4.01 13.66
C ALA A 316 -7.20 3.52 12.28
N LEU A 317 -7.08 2.22 11.99
CA LEU A 317 -7.47 1.62 10.71
C LEU A 317 -8.99 1.67 10.52
N ILE A 318 -9.78 1.40 11.57
CA ILE A 318 -11.25 1.50 11.52
C ILE A 318 -11.65 2.93 11.15
N GLN A 319 -11.12 3.93 11.84
CA GLN A 319 -11.45 5.34 11.60
C GLN A 319 -11.00 5.82 10.20
N LEU A 320 -9.86 5.33 9.71
CA LEU A 320 -9.34 5.73 8.41
C LEU A 320 -10.09 5.06 7.26
N ALA A 321 -10.27 3.73 7.29
CA ALA A 321 -10.91 3.01 6.19
C ALA A 321 -12.37 3.42 5.99
N SER A 322 -13.09 3.77 7.07
CA SER A 322 -14.48 4.19 7.03
C SER A 322 -14.68 5.70 6.86
N GLN A 323 -13.60 6.49 6.75
CA GLN A 323 -13.72 7.95 6.61
C GLN A 323 -14.43 8.33 5.32
N PRO A 324 -15.52 9.14 5.38
CA PRO A 324 -16.19 9.63 4.18
C PRO A 324 -15.26 10.41 3.24
N PRO A 325 -15.50 10.36 1.91
CA PRO A 325 -14.90 11.31 0.98
C PRO A 325 -15.14 12.74 1.41
N CYS A 326 -14.19 13.66 1.18
CA CYS A 326 -14.47 15.08 1.33
C CYS A 326 -15.55 15.52 0.34
N THR A 327 -16.70 15.94 0.84
CA THR A 327 -17.65 16.71 0.02
C THR A 327 -17.00 18.05 -0.29
N ARG A 328 -16.77 18.34 -1.57
CA ARG A 328 -16.38 19.68 -2.03
C ARG A 328 -17.59 20.61 -1.99
#